data_c50e3cdd38876d6d59e40b24e878b3dc
#
_entry.id   c50e3cdd38876d6d59e40b24e878b3dc
#
_cell.length_a   1.000
_cell.length_b   1.000
_cell.length_c   1.000
_cell.angle_alpha   90.00
_cell.angle_beta   90.00
_cell.angle_gamma   90.00
#
_symmetry.space_group_name_H-M   'P 1'
#
loop_
_entity.id
_entity.type
_entity.pdbx_description
1 polymer ?
#
loop_
_entity_poly.entity_id
_entity_poly.type
_entity_poly.pdbx_seq_one_letter_code
_entity_poly.pdbx_strand_id
1 'polypeptide(L)'
;MSIWLISEKSFGPGFGDNDNDIWGYTFNASPNAFPIEYSDGKLSGPSTDSGFNPWNMLVHSGYREQFWNSAQALVGVTQDIGKLWKPLEGLTANLKFSWDAWNTTLQRRSKTPTFYHARGRDDQGNLIYDDNNGDGEWDPVHTGSESLGFAIGRSGTMTRYLEGSLNYNRLFAEKHRVGALLLYNQKIHTNTQAGSGDAALPYKNQGLAGRVTY
;
A
#
# COMPACT_ATOMS: atom_id res chain seq x y z
N MET A 1 -8.00 5.97 -26.66
CA MET A 1 -7.93 4.90 -25.65
C MET A 1 -6.56 4.91 -25.03
N SER A 2 -6.45 4.89 -23.70
CA SER A 2 -5.18 4.75 -22.99
C SER A 2 -5.37 3.73 -21.84
N ILE A 3 -4.35 2.91 -21.61
CA ILE A 3 -4.31 1.92 -20.53
C ILE A 3 -2.93 2.02 -19.88
N TRP A 4 -2.91 2.10 -18.54
CA TRP A 4 -1.70 2.13 -17.74
C TRP A 4 -1.80 1.03 -16.70
N LEU A 5 -0.77 0.20 -16.61
CA LEU A 5 -0.63 -0.86 -15.63
C LEU A 5 0.70 -0.69 -14.92
N ILE A 6 0.66 -0.59 -13.60
CA ILE A 6 1.84 -0.54 -12.75
C ILE A 6 1.72 -1.68 -11.74
N SER A 7 2.77 -2.48 -11.64
CA SER A 7 2.88 -3.53 -10.63
C SER A 7 4.26 -3.44 -9.99
N GLU A 8 4.28 -3.33 -8.68
CA GLU A 8 5.49 -3.25 -7.89
C GLU A 8 5.48 -4.32 -6.81
N LYS A 9 6.66 -4.88 -6.54
CA LYS A 9 6.88 -5.81 -5.44
C LYS A 9 8.04 -5.32 -4.60
N SER A 10 7.83 -5.19 -3.30
CA SER A 10 8.88 -4.89 -2.33
C SER A 10 9.06 -6.02 -1.33
N PHE A 11 10.28 -6.16 -0.83
CA PHE A 11 10.65 -7.08 0.22
C PHE A 11 11.21 -6.30 1.40
N GLY A 12 10.99 -6.81 2.60
CA GLY A 12 11.55 -6.27 3.82
C GLY A 12 11.70 -7.35 4.89
N PRO A 13 12.32 -7.03 6.03
CA PRO A 13 12.42 -7.93 7.16
C PRO A 13 11.02 -8.22 7.74
N GLY A 14 10.92 -9.30 8.52
CA GLY A 14 9.65 -9.73 9.11
C GLY A 14 9.12 -8.82 10.21
N PHE A 15 9.97 -8.01 10.82
CA PHE A 15 9.58 -7.05 11.85
C PHE A 15 9.26 -5.67 11.27
N GLY A 16 8.54 -4.85 12.04
CA GLY A 16 8.17 -3.49 11.67
C GLY A 16 7.07 -3.40 10.61
N ASP A 17 6.53 -2.23 10.43
CA ASP A 17 5.47 -1.97 9.46
C ASP A 17 5.98 -1.32 8.18
N ASN A 18 7.18 -0.72 8.22
CA ASN A 18 7.84 -0.04 7.11
C ASN A 18 9.37 -0.18 7.20
N ASP A 19 10.06 0.25 6.15
CA ASP A 19 11.53 0.15 6.08
C ASP A 19 12.26 1.10 7.06
N ASN A 20 11.59 2.11 7.59
CA ASN A 20 12.16 3.03 8.57
C ASN A 20 12.35 2.40 9.95
N ASP A 21 11.64 1.31 10.26
CA ASP A 21 11.72 0.66 11.56
C ASP A 21 13.12 0.08 11.80
N ILE A 22 13.80 -0.44 10.77
CA ILE A 22 15.18 -0.92 10.89
C ILE A 22 16.14 0.22 11.28
N TRP A 23 15.94 1.41 10.72
CA TRP A 23 16.75 2.58 11.06
C TRP A 23 16.52 3.02 12.50
N GLY A 24 15.27 2.97 12.98
CA GLY A 24 14.94 3.23 14.37
C GLY A 24 15.68 2.29 15.32
N TYR A 25 15.70 0.99 15.05
CA TYR A 25 16.46 0.02 15.84
C TYR A 25 17.98 0.25 15.74
N THR A 26 18.48 0.55 14.56
CA THR A 26 19.92 0.77 14.33
C THR A 26 20.42 2.02 15.05
N PHE A 27 19.69 3.12 14.99
CA PHE A 27 20.11 4.37 15.65
C PHE A 27 19.93 4.34 17.18
N ASN A 28 19.00 3.53 17.68
CA ASN A 28 18.79 3.38 19.13
C ASN A 28 19.68 2.30 19.76
N ALA A 29 20.32 1.44 18.96
CA ALA A 29 21.23 0.44 19.47
C ALA A 29 22.56 1.06 19.88
N SER A 30 22.99 0.86 21.12
CA SER A 30 24.33 1.25 21.55
C SER A 30 25.38 0.33 20.92
N PRO A 31 26.41 0.87 20.24
CA PRO A 31 27.39 0.06 19.52
C PRO A 31 28.25 -0.84 20.43
N ASN A 32 28.31 -0.55 21.72
CA ASN A 32 29.09 -1.28 22.71
C ASN A 32 28.25 -2.13 23.69
N ALA A 33 26.93 -2.19 23.51
CA ALA A 33 26.05 -2.86 24.47
C ALA A 33 26.13 -4.39 24.38
N PHE A 34 26.27 -4.93 23.18
CA PHE A 34 26.33 -6.36 22.92
C PHE A 34 26.96 -6.64 21.54
N PRO A 35 27.56 -7.81 21.29
CA PRO A 35 28.05 -8.19 19.98
C PRO A 35 26.90 -8.49 19.01
N ILE A 36 27.21 -8.69 17.74
CA ILE A 36 26.24 -9.14 16.74
C ILE A 36 25.72 -10.54 17.11
N GLU A 37 26.63 -11.45 17.43
CA GLU A 37 26.39 -12.84 17.81
C GLU A 37 27.47 -13.27 18.79
N TYR A 38 27.18 -14.19 19.69
CA TYR A 38 28.12 -14.75 20.61
C TYR A 38 28.94 -15.87 19.96
N SER A 39 30.13 -16.14 20.52
CA SER A 39 31.08 -17.14 19.98
C SER A 39 30.54 -18.57 19.99
N ASP A 40 29.52 -18.86 20.76
CA ASP A 40 28.82 -20.15 20.86
C ASP A 40 27.59 -20.25 19.94
N GLY A 41 27.34 -19.24 19.08
CA GLY A 41 26.23 -19.21 18.13
C GLY A 41 24.92 -18.72 18.71
N LYS A 42 24.88 -18.29 19.99
CA LYS A 42 23.68 -17.68 20.57
C LYS A 42 23.48 -16.25 20.08
N LEU A 43 22.24 -15.90 19.75
CA LEU A 43 21.91 -14.54 19.35
C LEU A 43 22.01 -13.59 20.54
N SER A 44 22.69 -12.48 20.34
CA SER A 44 22.89 -11.48 21.38
C SER A 44 21.76 -10.47 21.41
N GLY A 45 21.52 -9.90 22.57
CA GLY A 45 20.55 -8.83 22.76
C GLY A 45 20.84 -8.03 24.04
N PRO A 46 20.04 -6.99 24.30
CA PRO A 46 20.16 -6.18 25.51
C PRO A 46 19.84 -7.00 26.75
N SER A 47 20.28 -6.52 27.91
CA SER A 47 20.02 -7.17 29.23
C SER A 47 18.57 -7.13 29.69
N THR A 48 17.70 -6.50 28.93
CA THR A 48 16.26 -6.38 29.23
C THR A 48 15.44 -6.69 27.99
N ASP A 49 14.22 -7.15 28.16
CA ASP A 49 13.27 -7.44 27.05
C ASP A 49 12.77 -6.16 26.33
N SER A 50 13.31 -5.00 26.66
CA SER A 50 12.90 -3.69 26.10
C SER A 50 13.70 -3.23 24.88
N GLY A 51 14.42 -4.10 24.23
CA GLY A 51 15.19 -3.75 23.02
C GLY A 51 15.55 -4.95 22.18
N PHE A 52 16.07 -4.68 21.01
CA PHE A 52 16.46 -5.72 20.06
C PHE A 52 17.82 -5.41 19.43
N ASN A 53 18.57 -6.47 19.12
CA ASN A 53 19.72 -6.37 18.26
C ASN A 53 19.25 -6.17 16.81
N PRO A 54 19.57 -5.04 16.14
CA PRO A 54 19.12 -4.74 14.78
C PRO A 54 19.51 -5.85 13.79
N TRP A 55 20.67 -6.45 13.95
CA TRP A 55 21.12 -7.56 13.10
C TRP A 55 20.21 -8.78 13.25
N ASN A 56 19.90 -9.17 14.48
CA ASN A 56 19.04 -10.32 14.74
C ASN A 56 17.63 -10.09 14.16
N MET A 57 17.11 -8.88 14.29
CA MET A 57 15.83 -8.53 13.71
C MET A 57 15.84 -8.53 12.18
N LEU A 58 16.93 -8.08 11.57
CA LEU A 58 17.07 -8.09 10.13
C LEU A 58 17.16 -9.50 9.54
N VAL A 59 17.97 -10.39 10.19
CA VAL A 59 18.32 -11.69 9.62
C VAL A 59 17.38 -12.79 10.08
N HIS A 60 16.91 -12.75 11.33
CA HIS A 60 16.18 -13.86 11.96
C HIS A 60 14.70 -13.60 12.21
N SER A 61 14.18 -12.40 11.91
CA SER A 61 12.76 -12.07 12.13
C SER A 61 11.82 -12.58 11.02
N GLY A 62 12.34 -13.16 9.95
CA GLY A 62 11.56 -13.56 8.79
C GLY A 62 11.52 -12.51 7.70
N TYR A 63 10.39 -12.44 6.97
CA TYR A 63 10.29 -11.54 5.83
C TYR A 63 8.88 -10.98 5.62
N ARG A 64 8.83 -9.89 4.87
CA ARG A 64 7.63 -9.19 4.42
C ARG A 64 7.67 -9.04 2.91
N GLU A 65 6.58 -9.38 2.24
CA GLU A 65 6.37 -9.12 0.82
C GLU A 65 5.17 -8.18 0.65
N GLN A 66 5.35 -7.13 -0.11
CA GLN A 66 4.27 -6.19 -0.42
C GLN A 66 4.14 -6.04 -1.93
N PHE A 67 2.93 -6.21 -2.41
CA PHE A 67 2.56 -6.05 -3.80
C PHE A 67 1.67 -4.84 -3.96
N TRP A 68 2.01 -3.95 -4.87
CA TRP A 68 1.17 -2.84 -5.29
C TRP A 68 0.81 -3.02 -6.75
N ASN A 69 -0.48 -2.92 -7.04
CA ASN A 69 -0.98 -2.97 -8.40
C ASN A 69 -1.89 -1.77 -8.63
N SER A 70 -1.61 -1.00 -9.66
CA SER A 70 -2.45 0.07 -10.15
C SER A 70 -2.79 -0.17 -11.62
N ALA A 71 -4.07 -0.09 -11.94
CA ALA A 71 -4.56 -0.22 -13.30
C ALA A 71 -5.49 0.93 -13.61
N GLN A 72 -5.23 1.62 -14.71
CA GLN A 72 -6.01 2.76 -15.18
C GLN A 72 -6.38 2.57 -16.64
N ALA A 73 -7.63 2.76 -16.97
CA ALA A 73 -8.11 2.68 -18.35
C ALA A 73 -9.01 3.87 -18.66
N LEU A 74 -8.79 4.51 -19.80
CA LEU A 74 -9.64 5.57 -20.34
C LEU A 74 -10.04 5.24 -21.78
N VAL A 75 -11.34 5.22 -22.03
CA VAL A 75 -11.92 5.08 -23.36
C VAL A 75 -12.80 6.29 -23.64
N GLY A 76 -12.62 6.91 -24.79
CA GLY A 76 -13.43 8.02 -25.24
C GLY A 76 -13.85 7.81 -26.70
N VAL A 77 -15.10 8.18 -26.99
CA VAL A 77 -15.68 8.19 -28.32
C VAL A 77 -16.28 9.57 -28.57
N THR A 78 -15.93 10.14 -29.70
CA THR A 78 -16.49 11.40 -30.19
C THR A 78 -17.17 11.16 -31.53
N GLN A 79 -18.43 11.52 -31.63
CA GLN A 79 -19.23 11.38 -32.86
C GLN A 79 -19.82 12.72 -33.26
N ASP A 80 -19.52 13.14 -34.47
CA ASP A 80 -20.17 14.27 -35.11
C ASP A 80 -21.53 13.81 -35.68
N ILE A 81 -22.60 14.17 -34.96
CA ILE A 81 -23.98 13.80 -35.31
C ILE A 81 -24.42 14.55 -36.58
N GLY A 82 -23.95 15.78 -36.78
CA GLY A 82 -24.27 16.59 -37.95
C GLY A 82 -23.83 15.96 -39.28
N LYS A 83 -22.75 15.15 -39.25
CA LYS A 83 -22.33 14.39 -40.46
C LYS A 83 -23.24 13.22 -40.77
N LEU A 84 -23.92 12.65 -39.77
CA LEU A 84 -24.86 11.55 -39.91
C LEU A 84 -26.25 12.06 -40.36
N TRP A 85 -26.66 13.23 -39.84
CA TRP A 85 -27.98 13.77 -40.08
C TRP A 85 -27.92 15.30 -40.19
N LYS A 86 -28.10 15.83 -41.42
CA LYS A 86 -27.99 17.27 -41.73
C LYS A 86 -28.78 18.23 -40.83
N PRO A 87 -30.02 17.93 -40.36
CA PRO A 87 -30.74 18.83 -39.46
C PRO A 87 -29.99 19.12 -38.16
N LEU A 88 -29.12 18.23 -37.71
CA LEU A 88 -28.33 18.37 -36.48
C LEU A 88 -26.89 18.85 -36.73
N GLU A 89 -26.65 19.55 -37.87
CA GLU A 89 -25.37 20.17 -38.19
C GLU A 89 -24.87 21.05 -37.03
N GLY A 90 -23.62 20.84 -36.63
CA GLY A 90 -23.00 21.49 -35.45
C GLY A 90 -23.15 20.74 -34.14
N LEU A 91 -23.87 19.60 -34.12
CA LEU A 91 -24.01 18.76 -32.93
C LEU A 91 -22.94 17.67 -32.87
N THR A 92 -22.19 17.63 -31.77
CA THR A 92 -21.18 16.60 -31.47
C THR A 92 -21.52 15.91 -30.14
N ALA A 93 -21.52 14.58 -30.15
CA ALA A 93 -21.67 13.79 -28.94
C ALA A 93 -20.32 13.22 -28.51
N ASN A 94 -20.01 13.29 -27.21
CA ASN A 94 -18.84 12.67 -26.63
C ASN A 94 -19.29 11.75 -25.50
N LEU A 95 -18.63 10.58 -25.45
CA LEU A 95 -18.78 9.62 -24.36
C LEU A 95 -17.37 9.27 -23.87
N LYS A 96 -17.17 9.36 -22.57
CA LYS A 96 -15.92 8.97 -21.91
C LYS A 96 -16.23 8.00 -20.77
N PHE A 97 -15.41 6.98 -20.67
CA PHE A 97 -15.41 6.03 -19.57
C PHE A 97 -14.00 5.89 -19.04
N SER A 98 -13.83 6.04 -17.74
CA SER A 98 -12.60 5.78 -17.02
C SER A 98 -12.84 4.71 -15.95
N TRP A 99 -11.85 3.84 -15.80
CA TRP A 99 -11.77 2.83 -14.78
C TRP A 99 -10.39 2.86 -14.16
N ASP A 100 -10.35 3.08 -12.84
CA ASP A 100 -9.13 3.18 -12.06
C ASP A 100 -9.25 2.19 -10.91
N ALA A 101 -8.28 1.30 -10.79
CA ALA A 101 -8.17 0.35 -9.69
C ALA A 101 -6.79 0.41 -9.06
N TRP A 102 -6.76 0.38 -7.74
CA TRP A 102 -5.56 0.27 -6.95
C TRP A 102 -5.74 -0.83 -5.90
N ASN A 103 -4.74 -1.71 -5.79
CA ASN A 103 -4.74 -2.79 -4.83
C ASN A 103 -3.36 -2.96 -4.23
N THR A 104 -3.33 -3.23 -2.93
CA THR A 104 -2.12 -3.66 -2.24
C THR A 104 -2.39 -4.93 -1.44
N THR A 105 -1.40 -5.79 -1.39
CA THR A 105 -1.40 -6.98 -0.56
C THR A 105 -0.06 -7.04 0.16
N LEU A 106 -0.12 -7.07 1.49
CA LEU A 106 1.02 -7.27 2.37
C LEU A 106 0.94 -8.68 2.93
N GLN A 107 1.96 -9.49 2.70
CA GLN A 107 2.14 -10.79 3.33
C GLN A 107 3.35 -10.73 4.25
N ARG A 108 3.15 -11.10 5.52
CA ARG A 108 4.22 -11.12 6.51
C ARG A 108 4.37 -12.53 7.05
N ARG A 109 5.60 -13.01 7.05
CA ARG A 109 6.05 -14.22 7.73
C ARG A 109 7.08 -13.79 8.75
N SER A 110 6.70 -13.69 10.01
CA SER A 110 7.56 -13.10 11.03
C SER A 110 7.59 -13.89 12.31
N LYS A 111 8.73 -13.78 12.99
CA LYS A 111 8.95 -14.26 14.36
C LYS A 111 9.86 -13.28 15.09
N THR A 112 9.80 -13.28 16.39
CA THR A 112 10.85 -12.68 17.23
C THR A 112 11.87 -13.75 17.54
N PRO A 113 13.15 -13.55 17.27
CA PRO A 113 14.18 -14.52 17.60
C PRO A 113 14.42 -14.59 19.13
N THR A 114 14.79 -15.75 19.62
CA THR A 114 15.29 -15.90 21.00
C THR A 114 16.66 -15.28 21.11
N PHE A 115 16.92 -14.48 22.14
CA PHE A 115 18.24 -13.88 22.35
C PHE A 115 18.67 -13.92 23.82
N TYR A 116 19.96 -13.86 24.03
CA TYR A 116 20.65 -13.97 25.31
C TYR A 116 21.46 -12.71 25.59
N HIS A 117 21.74 -12.47 26.87
CA HIS A 117 22.70 -11.46 27.30
C HIS A 117 23.79 -12.12 28.14
N ALA A 118 25.04 -11.92 27.73
CA ALA A 118 26.18 -12.45 28.48
C ALA A 118 26.69 -11.42 29.49
N ARG A 119 26.84 -11.84 30.73
CA ARG A 119 27.38 -11.02 31.85
C ARG A 119 28.90 -10.95 31.85
N GLY A 120 29.57 -11.99 31.31
CA GLY A 120 31.00 -12.08 31.33
C GLY A 120 31.49 -13.43 30.84
N ARG A 121 32.71 -13.82 31.34
CA ARG A 121 33.32 -15.11 31.06
C ARG A 121 33.78 -15.74 32.37
N ASP A 122 33.76 -17.07 32.43
CA ASP A 122 34.35 -17.82 33.49
C ASP A 122 35.90 -17.88 33.41
N ASP A 123 36.55 -18.49 34.39
CA ASP A 123 38.00 -18.67 34.45
C ASP A 123 38.57 -19.54 33.28
N GLN A 124 37.69 -20.28 32.60
CA GLN A 124 37.98 -21.13 31.46
C GLN A 124 37.73 -20.42 30.12
N GLY A 125 37.18 -19.18 30.16
CA GLY A 125 36.87 -18.36 28.99
C GLY A 125 35.48 -18.60 28.37
N ASN A 126 34.63 -19.46 28.97
CA ASN A 126 33.26 -19.68 28.50
C ASN A 126 32.36 -18.48 28.85
N LEU A 127 31.37 -18.23 28.04
CA LEU A 127 30.41 -17.18 28.29
C LEU A 127 29.44 -17.56 29.44
N ILE A 128 29.20 -16.60 30.33
CA ILE A 128 28.23 -16.70 31.41
C ILE A 128 27.04 -15.84 31.03
N TYR A 129 25.88 -16.42 30.90
CA TYR A 129 24.62 -15.73 30.55
C TYR A 129 23.80 -15.36 31.78
N ASP A 130 22.76 -14.57 31.56
CA ASP A 130 21.81 -14.26 32.60
C ASP A 130 21.02 -15.52 33.01
N ASP A 131 20.81 -15.65 34.31
CA ASP A 131 19.91 -16.59 34.93
C ASP A 131 18.79 -15.74 35.54
N ASN A 132 17.69 -15.63 34.80
CA ASN A 132 16.62 -14.71 35.15
C ASN A 132 15.66 -15.27 36.24
N ASN A 133 15.65 -16.59 36.39
CA ASN A 133 14.77 -17.27 37.35
C ASN A 133 15.53 -17.78 38.58
N GLY A 134 16.87 -17.80 38.58
CA GLY A 134 17.72 -18.19 39.70
C GLY A 134 17.81 -19.71 39.96
N ASP A 135 17.55 -20.52 38.94
CA ASP A 135 17.62 -21.98 39.04
C ASP A 135 19.01 -22.54 38.74
N GLY A 136 19.97 -21.68 38.36
CA GLY A 136 21.30 -22.04 37.98
C GLY A 136 21.49 -22.45 36.52
N GLU A 137 20.41 -22.37 35.72
CA GLU A 137 20.46 -22.55 34.28
C GLU A 137 20.50 -21.18 33.57
N TRP A 138 20.99 -21.15 32.35
CA TRP A 138 21.08 -19.91 31.58
C TRP A 138 19.79 -19.65 30.81
N ASP A 139 19.15 -18.59 31.16
CA ASP A 139 17.89 -18.17 30.53
C ASP A 139 18.10 -17.22 29.38
N PRO A 140 17.30 -17.30 28.30
CA PRO A 140 17.20 -16.23 27.34
C PRO A 140 16.55 -14.98 28.00
N VAL A 141 17.05 -13.81 27.65
CA VAL A 141 16.36 -12.56 28.04
C VAL A 141 15.02 -12.44 27.35
N HIS A 142 14.94 -12.94 26.13
CA HIS A 142 13.69 -13.05 25.37
C HIS A 142 13.57 -14.44 24.74
N THR A 143 12.49 -15.13 25.06
CA THR A 143 12.12 -16.39 24.42
C THR A 143 11.26 -16.11 23.22
N GLY A 144 11.81 -16.34 22.04
CA GLY A 144 11.14 -16.12 20.78
C GLY A 144 10.32 -17.31 20.29
N SER A 145 9.83 -17.22 19.07
CA SER A 145 9.14 -18.32 18.38
C SER A 145 10.09 -19.04 17.43
N GLU A 146 10.06 -20.36 17.40
CA GLU A 146 10.80 -21.16 16.43
C GLU A 146 10.20 -21.09 15.03
N SER A 147 8.87 -21.00 14.95
CA SER A 147 8.13 -20.95 13.69
C SER A 147 7.76 -19.53 13.28
N LEU A 148 7.72 -19.29 11.96
CA LEU A 148 7.22 -18.05 11.40
C LEU A 148 5.70 -17.98 11.52
N GLY A 149 5.20 -16.92 12.15
CA GLY A 149 3.80 -16.53 12.09
C GLY A 149 3.40 -16.10 10.68
N PHE A 150 2.10 -15.97 10.44
CA PHE A 150 1.56 -15.47 9.18
C PHE A 150 0.56 -14.35 9.45
N ALA A 151 0.75 -13.24 8.76
CA ALA A 151 -0.23 -12.15 8.71
C ALA A 151 -0.40 -11.70 7.26
N ILE A 152 -1.63 -11.32 6.91
CA ILE A 152 -1.96 -10.76 5.61
C ILE A 152 -2.79 -9.50 5.77
N GLY A 153 -2.35 -8.44 5.10
CA GLY A 153 -3.09 -7.18 4.95
C GLY A 153 -3.48 -6.98 3.50
N ARG A 154 -4.70 -6.53 3.26
CA ARG A 154 -5.19 -6.20 1.92
C ARG A 154 -5.90 -4.86 1.96
N SER A 155 -5.65 -4.05 0.94
CA SER A 155 -6.37 -2.81 0.72
C SER A 155 -6.58 -2.62 -0.77
N GLY A 156 -7.69 -2.00 -1.15
CA GLY A 156 -7.96 -1.77 -2.55
C GLY A 156 -9.13 -0.84 -2.76
N THR A 157 -9.04 -0.06 -3.83
CA THR A 157 -10.09 0.84 -4.26
C THR A 157 -10.32 0.73 -5.76
N MET A 158 -11.53 0.99 -6.17
CA MET A 158 -11.92 1.06 -7.57
C MET A 158 -12.77 2.28 -7.81
N THR A 159 -12.41 3.07 -8.82
CA THR A 159 -13.18 4.22 -9.26
C THR A 159 -13.64 4.00 -10.69
N ARG A 160 -14.91 4.19 -10.96
CA ARG A 160 -15.52 4.21 -12.29
C ARG A 160 -16.08 5.59 -12.56
N TYR A 161 -15.77 6.14 -13.71
CA TYR A 161 -16.26 7.43 -14.16
C TYR A 161 -16.87 7.30 -15.53
N LEU A 162 -18.08 7.81 -15.69
CA LEU A 162 -18.79 7.92 -16.95
C LEU A 162 -19.13 9.39 -17.19
N GLU A 163 -18.85 9.91 -18.39
CA GLU A 163 -19.19 11.24 -18.84
C GLU A 163 -19.81 11.16 -20.22
N GLY A 164 -20.98 11.75 -20.36
CA GLY A 164 -21.61 11.97 -21.66
C GLY A 164 -21.83 13.45 -21.88
N SER A 165 -21.46 13.97 -23.04
CA SER A 165 -21.74 15.37 -23.40
C SER A 165 -22.23 15.53 -24.81
N LEU A 166 -23.15 16.49 -24.96
CA LEU A 166 -23.64 16.98 -26.25
C LEU A 166 -23.18 18.42 -26.39
N ASN A 167 -22.44 18.70 -27.43
CA ASN A 167 -21.95 20.03 -27.80
C ASN A 167 -22.61 20.46 -29.10
N TYR A 168 -23.30 21.58 -29.08
CA TYR A 168 -23.87 22.20 -30.27
C TYR A 168 -23.15 23.52 -30.53
N ASN A 169 -22.72 23.77 -31.77
CA ASN A 169 -22.12 25.02 -32.20
C ASN A 169 -22.48 25.24 -33.65
N ARG A 170 -23.27 26.27 -33.93
CA ARG A 170 -23.70 26.62 -35.29
C ARG A 170 -23.78 28.12 -35.48
N LEU A 171 -23.32 28.55 -36.68
CA LEU A 171 -23.45 29.91 -37.15
C LEU A 171 -24.68 30.02 -38.05
N PHE A 172 -25.66 30.83 -37.66
CA PHE A 172 -26.85 31.08 -38.43
C PHE A 172 -26.75 32.43 -39.16
N ALA A 173 -27.15 32.45 -40.42
CA ALA A 173 -27.16 33.63 -41.27
C ALA A 173 -25.82 34.42 -41.25
N GLU A 174 -24.70 33.75 -41.08
CA GLU A 174 -23.35 34.33 -41.00
C GLU A 174 -23.15 35.37 -39.86
N LYS A 175 -24.12 35.56 -39.00
CA LYS A 175 -24.12 36.61 -37.95
C LYS A 175 -24.39 36.08 -36.53
N HIS A 176 -25.17 35.03 -36.40
CA HIS A 176 -25.63 34.57 -35.11
C HIS A 176 -24.96 33.24 -34.74
N ARG A 177 -24.03 33.30 -33.81
CA ARG A 177 -23.34 32.10 -33.33
C ARG A 177 -24.04 31.59 -32.08
N VAL A 178 -24.63 30.40 -32.17
CA VAL A 178 -25.31 29.74 -31.06
C VAL A 178 -24.49 28.56 -30.62
N GLY A 179 -24.14 28.51 -29.32
CA GLY A 179 -23.47 27.40 -28.69
C GLY A 179 -24.31 26.84 -27.56
N ALA A 180 -24.35 25.53 -27.42
CA ALA A 180 -24.99 24.86 -26.29
C ALA A 180 -24.15 23.65 -25.84
N LEU A 181 -24.10 23.41 -24.54
CA LEU A 181 -23.48 22.25 -23.94
C LEU A 181 -24.48 21.61 -22.97
N LEU A 182 -24.67 20.30 -23.07
CA LEU A 182 -25.31 19.48 -22.07
C LEU A 182 -24.31 18.40 -21.66
N LEU A 183 -24.04 18.29 -20.36
CA LEU A 183 -23.07 17.34 -19.81
C LEU A 183 -23.70 16.58 -18.67
N TYR A 184 -23.59 15.26 -18.69
CA TYR A 184 -23.89 14.36 -17.60
C TYR A 184 -22.64 13.63 -17.18
N ASN A 185 -22.38 13.51 -15.88
CA ASN A 185 -21.32 12.68 -15.34
C ASN A 185 -21.79 11.83 -14.16
N GLN A 186 -21.10 10.71 -13.97
CA GLN A 186 -21.31 9.82 -12.85
C GLN A 186 -19.94 9.26 -12.39
N LYS A 187 -19.67 9.39 -11.09
CA LYS A 187 -18.49 8.80 -10.45
C LYS A 187 -18.93 7.82 -9.38
N ILE A 188 -18.36 6.62 -9.39
CA ILE A 188 -18.60 5.59 -8.38
C ILE A 188 -17.23 5.19 -7.83
N HIS A 189 -17.04 5.37 -6.53
CA HIS A 189 -15.85 4.95 -5.81
C HIS A 189 -16.23 3.82 -4.85
N THR A 190 -15.48 2.72 -4.88
CA THR A 190 -15.76 1.53 -4.09
C THR A 190 -14.47 1.05 -3.41
N ASN A 191 -14.56 0.72 -2.13
CA ASN A 191 -13.52 -0.03 -1.45
C ASN A 191 -13.70 -1.52 -1.78
N THR A 192 -12.72 -2.12 -2.46
CA THR A 192 -12.79 -3.52 -2.92
C THR A 192 -12.35 -4.53 -1.86
N GLN A 193 -11.79 -4.05 -0.73
CA GLN A 193 -11.30 -4.85 0.38
C GLN A 193 -11.85 -4.33 1.72
N ALA A 194 -13.13 -3.92 1.71
CA ALA A 194 -13.77 -3.38 2.89
C ALA A 194 -13.85 -4.39 4.03
N GLY A 195 -13.49 -3.98 5.23
CA GLY A 195 -13.55 -4.80 6.44
C GLY A 195 -14.90 -4.73 7.18
N SER A 196 -15.83 -3.89 6.71
CA SER A 196 -17.19 -3.74 7.28
C SER A 196 -18.21 -3.45 6.21
N GLY A 197 -19.50 -3.66 6.53
CA GLY A 197 -20.61 -3.36 5.63
C GLY A 197 -20.67 -1.89 5.22
N ASP A 198 -20.44 -0.98 6.17
CA ASP A 198 -20.45 0.46 5.90
C ASP A 198 -19.31 0.88 4.98
N ALA A 199 -18.10 0.34 5.19
CA ALA A 199 -16.94 0.60 4.35
C ALA A 199 -17.09 0.00 2.93
N ALA A 200 -17.96 -0.98 2.74
CA ALA A 200 -18.26 -1.59 1.45
C ALA A 200 -19.25 -0.78 0.62
N LEU A 201 -19.95 0.20 1.22
CA LEU A 201 -20.91 1.02 0.50
C LEU A 201 -20.19 1.89 -0.52
N PRO A 202 -20.62 1.87 -1.80
CA PRO A 202 -20.00 2.70 -2.82
C PRO A 202 -20.39 4.16 -2.65
N TYR A 203 -19.40 5.04 -2.73
CA TYR A 203 -19.63 6.46 -2.82
C TYR A 203 -19.98 6.84 -4.26
N LYS A 204 -21.18 7.43 -4.49
CA LYS A 204 -21.68 7.77 -5.81
C LYS A 204 -21.94 9.27 -5.92
N ASN A 205 -21.40 9.86 -6.99
CA ASN A 205 -21.69 11.24 -7.40
C ASN A 205 -22.29 11.25 -8.79
N GLN A 206 -23.29 12.10 -8.99
CA GLN A 206 -23.87 12.37 -10.31
C GLN A 206 -24.00 13.88 -10.50
N GLY A 207 -23.75 14.32 -11.71
CA GLY A 207 -23.87 15.73 -12.08
C GLY A 207 -24.51 15.91 -13.44
N LEU A 208 -25.35 16.92 -13.55
CA LEU A 208 -25.90 17.41 -14.81
C LEU A 208 -25.58 18.90 -14.93
N ALA A 209 -24.98 19.30 -16.05
CA ALA A 209 -24.65 20.69 -16.34
C ALA A 209 -25.12 21.08 -17.73
N GLY A 210 -25.63 22.30 -17.85
CA GLY A 210 -26.06 22.88 -19.11
C GLY A 210 -25.52 24.30 -19.27
N ARG A 211 -25.17 24.67 -20.49
CA ARG A 211 -24.74 26.03 -20.85
C ARG A 211 -25.25 26.35 -22.24
N VAL A 212 -25.77 27.58 -22.41
CA VAL A 212 -26.12 28.16 -23.69
C VAL A 212 -25.33 29.46 -23.86
N THR A 213 -24.83 29.72 -25.06
CA THR A 213 -24.11 30.95 -25.43
C THR A 213 -24.59 31.45 -26.75
N TYR A 214 -24.62 32.79 -26.89
CA TYR A 214 -25.04 33.49 -28.10
C TYR A 214 -24.01 34.56 -28.43
#